data_31e2e7217814ad7bb80c003a18f18199
#
_entry.id   31e2e7217814ad7bb80c003a18f18199
#
_cell.length_a   1.000
_cell.length_b   1.000
_cell.length_c   1.000
_cell.angle_alpha   90.00
_cell.angle_beta   90.00
_cell.angle_gamma   90.00
#
_symmetry.space_group_name_H-M   'P 1'
#
loop_
_entity.id
_entity.type
_entity.pdbx_description
1 polymer ?
#
loop_
_entity_poly.entity_id
_entity_poly.type
_entity_poly.pdbx_seq_one_letter_code
_entity_poly.pdbx_strand_id
1 'polypeptide(L)'
;MKKLFRRLFPSKEMRAYRKMYRRHRKELVKLAKQDRDFDYGWLDEFVRMKIKHMYEYYSEGNNVWQSNESLNEILEQLKHVLDLYDEMDHLWDNYESNLITNEDGSVTVTDEGAKKYLGIRNREQELYEEIYSYIGKYIQWWWD
;
A
#
# COMPACT_ATOMS: atom_id res chain seq x y z
N MET A 1 -18.83 -27.04 27.77
CA MET A 1 -18.52 -25.89 28.64
C MET A 1 -17.25 -25.12 28.27
N LYS A 2 -16.06 -25.75 28.02
CA LYS A 2 -14.82 -25.03 27.67
C LYS A 2 -14.88 -24.14 26.41
N LYS A 3 -15.66 -24.50 25.35
CA LYS A 3 -15.82 -23.67 24.14
C LYS A 3 -16.66 -22.40 24.40
N LEU A 4 -17.66 -22.49 25.30
CA LEU A 4 -18.49 -21.33 25.66
C LEU A 4 -17.70 -20.32 26.50
N PHE A 5 -16.88 -20.80 27.43
CA PHE A 5 -16.01 -19.95 28.26
C PHE A 5 -14.98 -19.17 27.42
N ARG A 6 -14.34 -19.80 26.39
CA ARG A 6 -13.44 -19.11 25.46
C ARG A 6 -14.14 -18.03 24.62
N ARG A 7 -15.43 -18.16 24.36
CA ARG A 7 -16.23 -17.12 23.67
C ARG A 7 -16.52 -15.92 24.55
N LEU A 8 -16.74 -16.15 25.86
CA LEU A 8 -17.09 -15.10 26.81
C LEU A 8 -15.86 -14.33 27.31
N PHE A 9 -14.70 -15.01 27.45
CA PHE A 9 -13.46 -14.42 27.93
C PHE A 9 -12.31 -14.68 26.94
N PRO A 10 -12.23 -13.87 25.85
CA PRO A 10 -11.15 -14.01 24.87
C PRO A 10 -9.80 -13.68 25.51
N SER A 11 -8.75 -14.41 25.12
CA SER A 11 -7.38 -14.12 25.54
C SER A 11 -6.96 -12.69 25.19
N LYS A 12 -5.87 -12.20 25.77
CA LYS A 12 -5.32 -10.86 25.47
C LYS A 12 -5.01 -10.73 23.97
N GLU A 13 -4.39 -11.76 23.39
CA GLU A 13 -4.04 -11.84 21.97
C GLU A 13 -5.31 -11.81 21.10
N MET A 14 -6.34 -12.58 21.44
CA MET A 14 -7.60 -12.59 20.71
C MET A 14 -8.32 -11.23 20.77
N ARG A 15 -8.16 -10.49 21.87
CA ARG A 15 -8.72 -9.12 21.99
C ARG A 15 -7.95 -8.14 21.12
N ALA A 16 -6.61 -8.23 21.10
CA ALA A 16 -5.76 -7.42 20.22
C ALA A 16 -6.08 -7.67 18.76
N TYR A 17 -6.12 -8.93 18.32
CA TYR A 17 -6.52 -9.33 16.98
C TYR A 17 -7.88 -8.78 16.57
N ARG A 18 -8.91 -8.90 17.43
CA ARG A 18 -10.25 -8.37 17.14
C ARG A 18 -10.24 -6.84 17.02
N LYS A 19 -9.42 -6.14 17.81
CA LYS A 19 -9.29 -4.69 17.72
C LYS A 19 -8.63 -4.27 16.40
N MET A 20 -7.54 -4.94 16.02
CA MET A 20 -6.86 -4.74 14.74
C MET A 20 -7.80 -4.99 13.56
N TYR A 21 -8.45 -6.15 13.52
CA TYR A 21 -9.40 -6.51 12.46
C TYR A 21 -10.55 -5.50 12.30
N ARG A 22 -11.10 -5.00 13.43
CA ARG A 22 -12.13 -3.95 13.38
C ARG A 22 -11.60 -2.64 12.82
N ARG A 23 -10.36 -2.28 13.13
CA ARG A 23 -9.69 -1.09 12.56
C ARG A 23 -9.55 -1.24 11.05
N HIS A 24 -8.91 -2.30 10.59
CA HIS A 24 -8.72 -2.60 9.17
C HIS A 24 -10.04 -2.58 8.40
N ARG A 25 -11.08 -3.23 8.95
CA ARG A 25 -12.41 -3.21 8.33
C ARG A 25 -13.00 -1.80 8.20
N LYS A 26 -12.82 -0.96 9.22
CA LYS A 26 -13.33 0.43 9.17
C LYS A 26 -12.58 1.25 8.12
N GLU A 27 -11.28 1.07 8.00
CA GLU A 27 -10.45 1.76 6.99
C GLU A 27 -10.87 1.35 5.58
N LEU A 28 -11.02 0.06 5.30
CA LEU A 28 -11.51 -0.44 4.01
C LEU A 28 -12.92 0.06 3.67
N VAL A 29 -13.83 0.09 4.66
CA VAL A 29 -15.19 0.62 4.45
C VAL A 29 -15.16 2.13 4.19
N LYS A 30 -14.26 2.87 4.86
CA LYS A 30 -14.08 4.30 4.60
C LYS A 30 -13.58 4.53 3.17
N LEU A 31 -12.58 3.79 2.74
CA LEU A 31 -12.04 3.86 1.38
C LEU A 31 -13.09 3.47 0.34
N ALA A 32 -13.83 2.37 0.56
CA ALA A 32 -14.89 1.93 -0.35
C ALA A 32 -16.02 2.96 -0.54
N LYS A 33 -16.25 3.83 0.47
CA LYS A 33 -17.23 4.94 0.34
C LYS A 33 -16.71 6.13 -0.48
N GLN A 34 -15.42 6.17 -0.76
CA GLN A 34 -14.79 7.20 -1.59
C GLN A 34 -14.69 6.75 -3.04
N ASP A 35 -15.12 5.50 -3.33
CA ASP A 35 -15.14 4.94 -4.67
C ASP A 35 -15.84 5.90 -5.63
N ARG A 36 -15.12 6.24 -6.67
CA ARG A 36 -15.62 6.98 -7.83
C ARG A 36 -15.53 6.04 -9.01
N ASP A 37 -16.63 5.78 -9.64
CA ASP A 37 -16.70 4.95 -10.83
C ASP A 37 -15.56 5.32 -11.81
N PHE A 38 -14.76 4.32 -12.19
CA PHE A 38 -13.63 4.44 -13.12
C PHE A 38 -12.34 5.11 -12.58
N ASP A 39 -12.16 5.24 -11.27
CA ASP A 39 -10.93 5.75 -10.69
C ASP A 39 -9.96 4.60 -10.34
N TYR A 40 -8.95 4.39 -11.21
CA TYR A 40 -7.92 3.37 -10.95
C TYR A 40 -7.07 3.71 -9.71
N GLY A 41 -6.91 4.99 -9.39
CA GLY A 41 -6.21 5.43 -8.20
C GLY A 41 -6.86 4.92 -6.91
N TRP A 42 -8.20 4.85 -6.89
CA TRP A 42 -8.92 4.22 -5.79
C TRP A 42 -8.59 2.73 -5.65
N LEU A 43 -8.53 2.00 -6.78
CA LEU A 43 -8.17 0.59 -6.78
C LEU A 43 -6.75 0.36 -6.26
N ASP A 44 -5.81 1.20 -6.67
CA ASP A 44 -4.41 1.17 -6.23
C ASP A 44 -4.32 1.42 -4.72
N GLU A 45 -4.99 2.44 -4.20
CA GLU A 45 -5.08 2.72 -2.77
C GLU A 45 -5.68 1.56 -1.97
N PHE A 46 -6.67 0.87 -2.54
CA PHE A 46 -7.26 -0.32 -1.93
C PHE A 46 -6.26 -1.47 -1.84
N VAL A 47 -5.52 -1.74 -2.92
CA VAL A 47 -4.46 -2.76 -2.96
C VAL A 47 -3.38 -2.43 -1.94
N ARG A 48 -2.85 -1.20 -1.95
CA ARG A 48 -1.86 -0.71 -0.99
C ARG A 48 -2.32 -0.89 0.47
N MET A 49 -3.54 -0.48 0.77
CA MET A 49 -4.12 -0.63 2.11
C MET A 49 -4.21 -2.11 2.53
N LYS A 50 -4.58 -3.00 1.61
CA LYS A 50 -4.61 -4.44 1.88
C LYS A 50 -3.22 -5.00 2.18
N ILE A 51 -2.21 -4.62 1.41
CA ILE A 51 -0.81 -5.01 1.66
C ILE A 51 -0.35 -4.54 3.04
N LYS A 52 -0.61 -3.29 3.39
CA LYS A 52 -0.32 -2.73 4.71
C LYS A 52 -0.99 -3.52 5.84
N HIS A 53 -2.27 -3.84 5.69
CA HIS A 53 -3.00 -4.64 6.69
C HIS A 53 -2.44 -6.06 6.84
N MET A 54 -1.98 -6.66 5.74
CA MET A 54 -1.32 -7.98 5.78
C MET A 54 0.02 -7.89 6.50
N TYR A 55 0.83 -6.87 6.18
CA TYR A 55 2.11 -6.64 6.86
C TYR A 55 1.91 -6.46 8.37
N GLU A 56 0.95 -5.63 8.81
CA GLU A 56 0.61 -5.46 10.23
C GLU A 56 0.15 -6.77 10.88
N TYR A 57 -0.70 -7.53 10.19
CA TYR A 57 -1.20 -8.81 10.69
C TYR A 57 -0.06 -9.81 10.96
N TYR A 58 0.83 -9.96 9.99
CA TYR A 58 1.95 -10.90 10.10
C TYR A 58 3.02 -10.41 11.09
N SER A 59 3.30 -9.11 11.16
CA SER A 59 4.27 -8.53 12.11
C SER A 59 3.85 -8.72 13.57
N GLU A 60 2.54 -8.76 13.87
CA GLU A 60 2.04 -9.01 15.20
C GLU A 60 2.09 -10.50 15.62
N GLY A 61 2.68 -11.37 14.79
CA GLY A 61 2.83 -12.79 15.09
C GLY A 61 1.52 -13.58 15.13
N ASN A 62 0.48 -13.06 14.48
CA ASN A 62 -0.85 -13.70 14.46
C ASN A 62 -0.92 -14.96 13.59
N ASN A 63 0.21 -15.38 13.02
CA ASN A 63 0.27 -16.48 12.09
C ASN A 63 0.51 -17.82 12.81
N VAL A 64 -0.53 -18.63 12.94
CA VAL A 64 -0.51 -19.92 13.63
C VAL A 64 0.00 -21.06 12.73
N TRP A 65 0.09 -20.86 11.42
CA TRP A 65 0.21 -21.95 10.44
C TRP A 65 1.53 -22.00 9.67
N GLN A 66 2.34 -20.96 9.72
CA GLN A 66 3.58 -20.90 8.94
C GLN A 66 4.81 -21.05 9.83
N SER A 67 5.89 -21.60 9.27
CA SER A 67 7.18 -21.59 9.93
C SER A 67 7.69 -20.13 10.11
N ASN A 68 8.57 -19.90 11.06
CA ASN A 68 9.17 -18.57 11.24
C ASN A 68 9.93 -18.10 10.00
N GLU A 69 10.50 -19.02 9.24
CA GLU A 69 11.23 -18.73 7.99
C GLU A 69 10.28 -18.21 6.91
N SER A 70 9.19 -18.94 6.65
CA SER A 70 8.16 -18.51 5.69
C SER A 70 7.52 -17.19 6.09
N LEU A 71 7.33 -16.95 7.39
CA LEU A 71 6.79 -15.69 7.91
C LEU A 71 7.73 -14.52 7.62
N ASN A 72 9.03 -14.70 7.82
CA ASN A 72 10.02 -13.65 7.53
C ASN A 72 10.07 -13.34 6.03
N GLU A 73 10.03 -14.36 5.17
CA GLU A 73 9.97 -14.15 3.71
C GLU A 73 8.73 -13.36 3.30
N ILE A 74 7.56 -13.67 3.83
CA ILE A 74 6.33 -12.93 3.55
C ILE A 74 6.45 -11.48 4.04
N LEU A 75 6.97 -11.26 5.24
CA LEU A 75 7.17 -9.90 5.77
C LEU A 75 8.14 -9.08 4.92
N GLU A 76 9.24 -9.68 4.45
CA GLU A 76 10.18 -9.03 3.54
C GLU A 76 9.52 -8.68 2.21
N GLN A 77 8.74 -9.60 1.64
CA GLN A 77 8.02 -9.37 0.38
C GLN A 77 6.98 -8.25 0.50
N LEU A 78 6.17 -8.27 1.56
CA LEU A 78 5.17 -7.22 1.81
C LEU A 78 5.83 -5.86 2.07
N LYS A 79 6.94 -5.87 2.85
CA LYS A 79 7.71 -4.66 3.11
C LYS A 79 8.28 -4.09 1.81
N HIS A 80 8.85 -4.91 0.93
CA HIS A 80 9.37 -4.46 -0.35
C HIS A 80 8.30 -3.71 -1.16
N VAL A 81 7.09 -4.25 -1.26
CA VAL A 81 6.00 -3.56 -1.95
C VAL A 81 5.63 -2.23 -1.29
N LEU A 82 5.62 -2.18 0.05
CA LEU A 82 5.35 -0.92 0.77
C LEU A 82 6.46 0.12 0.56
N ASP A 83 7.72 -0.32 0.49
CA ASP A 83 8.87 0.56 0.21
C ASP A 83 8.79 1.15 -1.21
N LEU A 84 8.33 0.37 -2.22
CA LEU A 84 8.08 0.88 -3.58
C LEU A 84 6.95 1.92 -3.62
N TYR A 85 5.88 1.71 -2.86
CA TYR A 85 4.81 2.70 -2.72
C TYR A 85 5.30 3.97 -2.03
N ASP A 86 6.18 3.84 -1.04
CA ASP A 86 6.79 4.99 -0.35
C ASP A 86 7.69 5.79 -1.30
N GLU A 87 8.50 5.12 -2.14
CA GLU A 87 9.26 5.77 -3.20
C GLU A 87 8.33 6.52 -4.16
N MET A 88 7.22 5.92 -4.57
CA MET A 88 6.24 6.55 -5.47
C MET A 88 5.63 7.82 -4.87
N ASP A 89 5.28 7.80 -3.58
CA ASP A 89 4.71 8.96 -2.88
C ASP A 89 5.69 10.15 -2.87
N HIS A 90 7.01 9.87 -2.83
CA HIS A 90 8.05 10.91 -2.74
C HIS A 90 8.62 11.37 -4.09
N LEU A 91 8.19 10.77 -5.21
CA LEU A 91 8.70 11.13 -6.54
C LEU A 91 8.52 12.61 -6.89
N TRP A 92 7.42 13.21 -6.43
CA TRP A 92 7.03 14.57 -6.77
C TRP A 92 7.44 15.61 -5.73
N ASP A 93 7.94 15.20 -4.56
CA ASP A 93 8.24 16.11 -3.44
C ASP A 93 9.23 17.23 -3.79
N ASN A 94 10.18 16.93 -4.68
CA ASN A 94 11.19 17.90 -5.11
C ASN A 94 10.98 18.38 -6.55
N TYR A 95 9.78 18.20 -7.09
CA TYR A 95 9.44 18.71 -8.41
C TYR A 95 9.02 20.17 -8.31
N GLU A 96 9.95 21.06 -8.66
CA GLU A 96 9.62 22.44 -8.92
C GLU A 96 9.22 22.57 -10.40
N SER A 97 8.00 23.02 -10.65
CA SER A 97 7.56 23.35 -12.01
C SER A 97 8.37 24.56 -12.48
N ASN A 98 9.36 24.32 -13.35
CA ASN A 98 10.10 25.39 -14.04
C ASN A 98 9.18 26.01 -15.12
N LEU A 99 8.06 26.59 -14.65
CA LEU A 99 7.13 27.31 -15.47
C LEU A 99 7.56 28.77 -15.53
N ILE A 100 7.77 29.28 -16.74
CA ILE A 100 8.03 30.70 -16.98
C ILE A 100 6.70 31.31 -17.39
N THR A 101 6.20 32.26 -16.60
CA THR A 101 5.06 33.09 -17.00
C THR A 101 5.60 34.24 -17.84
N ASN A 102 5.22 34.31 -19.10
CA ASN A 102 5.62 35.37 -20.02
C ASN A 102 4.83 36.65 -19.74
N GLU A 103 5.27 37.78 -20.29
CA GLU A 103 4.62 39.09 -20.13
C GLU A 103 3.17 39.12 -20.68
N ASP A 104 2.87 38.25 -21.67
CA ASP A 104 1.53 38.08 -22.26
C ASP A 104 0.59 37.18 -21.47
N GLY A 105 1.05 36.67 -20.30
CA GLY A 105 0.32 35.75 -19.45
C GLY A 105 0.35 34.27 -19.92
N SER A 106 1.04 33.98 -21.01
CA SER A 106 1.28 32.58 -21.43
C SER A 106 2.28 31.91 -20.52
N VAL A 107 2.19 30.57 -20.39
CA VAL A 107 3.09 29.77 -19.56
C VAL A 107 3.95 28.91 -20.47
N THR A 108 5.26 29.02 -20.31
CA THR A 108 6.24 28.20 -21.06
C THR A 108 6.93 27.25 -20.07
N VAL A 109 7.02 25.97 -20.46
CA VAL A 109 7.81 24.98 -19.70
C VAL A 109 9.23 25.02 -20.25
N THR A 110 10.24 25.10 -19.38
CA THR A 110 11.63 25.02 -19.82
C THR A 110 11.95 23.59 -20.31
N ASP A 111 12.88 23.46 -21.24
CA ASP A 111 13.34 22.15 -21.73
C ASP A 111 13.87 21.27 -20.58
N GLU A 112 14.50 21.86 -19.59
CA GLU A 112 14.97 21.16 -18.38
C GLU A 112 13.81 20.71 -17.51
N GLY A 113 12.81 21.57 -17.30
CA GLY A 113 11.57 21.23 -16.57
C GLY A 113 10.81 20.11 -17.25
N ALA A 114 10.72 20.13 -18.58
CA ALA A 114 10.07 19.09 -19.36
C ALA A 114 10.80 17.74 -19.23
N LYS A 115 12.14 17.73 -19.31
CA LYS A 115 12.95 16.52 -19.12
C LYS A 115 12.80 15.95 -17.73
N LYS A 116 12.83 16.80 -16.69
CA LYS A 116 12.63 16.39 -15.29
C LYS A 116 11.24 15.77 -15.08
N TYR A 117 10.20 16.41 -15.60
CA TYR A 117 8.82 15.90 -15.56
C TYR A 117 8.72 14.51 -16.21
N LEU A 118 9.23 14.36 -17.43
CA LEU A 118 9.22 13.09 -18.15
C LEU A 118 10.01 12.01 -17.41
N GLY A 119 11.14 12.35 -16.79
CA GLY A 119 11.92 11.42 -15.97
C GLY A 119 11.13 10.90 -14.77
N ILE A 120 10.40 11.79 -14.07
CA ILE A 120 9.54 11.40 -12.94
C ILE A 120 8.38 10.52 -13.41
N ARG A 121 7.71 10.88 -14.52
CA ARG A 121 6.60 10.09 -15.09
C ARG A 121 7.05 8.70 -15.53
N ASN A 122 8.23 8.58 -16.13
CA ASN A 122 8.78 7.29 -16.50
C ASN A 122 9.09 6.44 -15.26
N ARG A 123 9.69 7.04 -14.21
CA ARG A 123 9.95 6.32 -12.97
C ARG A 123 8.66 5.90 -12.27
N GLU A 124 7.64 6.73 -12.25
CA GLU A 124 6.31 6.40 -11.73
C GLU A 124 5.73 5.16 -12.45
N GLN A 125 5.82 5.13 -13.79
CA GLN A 125 5.36 4.00 -14.58
C GLN A 125 6.15 2.72 -14.27
N GLU A 126 7.48 2.81 -14.15
CA GLU A 126 8.35 1.68 -13.78
C GLU A 126 7.98 1.14 -12.39
N LEU A 127 7.71 2.00 -11.42
CA LEU A 127 7.29 1.61 -10.07
C LEU A 127 5.95 0.89 -10.09
N TYR A 128 4.96 1.36 -10.86
CA TYR A 128 3.70 0.65 -11.04
C TYR A 128 3.91 -0.76 -11.61
N GLU A 129 4.71 -0.88 -12.67
CA GLU A 129 5.01 -2.17 -13.29
C GLU A 129 5.72 -3.12 -12.30
N GLU A 130 6.68 -2.61 -11.52
CA GLU A 130 7.39 -3.37 -10.50
C GLU A 130 6.46 -3.84 -9.38
N ILE A 131 5.64 -2.94 -8.81
CA ILE A 131 4.67 -3.23 -7.75
C ILE A 131 3.71 -4.33 -8.20
N TYR A 132 3.04 -4.16 -9.33
CA TYR A 132 2.01 -5.11 -9.76
C TYR A 132 2.59 -6.42 -10.26
N SER A 133 3.77 -6.41 -10.87
CA SER A 133 4.51 -7.62 -11.23
C SER A 133 4.90 -8.42 -9.98
N TYR A 134 5.37 -7.73 -8.95
CA TYR A 134 5.77 -8.36 -7.69
C TYR A 134 4.56 -8.92 -6.93
N ILE A 135 3.48 -8.16 -6.83
CA ILE A 135 2.22 -8.62 -6.23
C ILE A 135 1.71 -9.85 -6.99
N GLY A 136 1.67 -9.81 -8.32
CA GLY A 136 1.22 -10.93 -9.15
C GLY A 136 2.04 -12.20 -8.94
N LYS A 137 3.35 -12.07 -8.68
CA LYS A 137 4.24 -13.20 -8.42
C LYS A 137 4.01 -13.85 -7.06
N TYR A 138 3.73 -13.07 -6.02
CA TYR A 138 3.76 -13.55 -4.64
C TYR A 138 2.40 -13.60 -3.95
N ILE A 139 1.34 -13.00 -4.52
CA ILE A 139 0.04 -12.86 -3.87
C ILE A 139 -0.55 -14.20 -3.41
N GLN A 140 -0.33 -15.28 -4.14
CA GLN A 140 -0.83 -16.60 -3.75
C GLN A 140 -0.19 -17.10 -2.46
N TRP A 141 1.09 -16.81 -2.25
CA TRP A 141 1.85 -17.21 -1.06
C TRP A 141 1.46 -16.44 0.21
N TRP A 142 0.91 -15.25 0.03
CA TRP A 142 0.51 -14.41 1.17
C TRP A 142 -0.82 -14.83 1.79
N TRP A 143 -1.59 -15.66 1.09
CA TRP A 143 -2.94 -16.09 1.51
C TRP A 143 -2.98 -17.52 2.07
N ASP A 144 -1.98 -18.35 1.81
CA ASP A 144 -1.88 -19.75 2.26
C ASP A 144 -1.21 -19.84 3.65
#